data_31a4304e778143d428a72a50d40d0a3e
#
_entry.id   31a4304e778143d428a72a50d40d0a3e
#
_cell.length_a   1.000
_cell.length_b   1.000
_cell.length_c   1.000
_cell.angle_alpha   90.00
_cell.angle_beta   90.00
_cell.angle_gamma   90.00
#
_symmetry.space_group_name_H-M   'P 1'
#
loop_
_entity.id
_entity.type
_entity.pdbx_description
1 polymer ?
#
loop_
_entity_poly.entity_id
_entity_poly.type
_entity_poly.pdbx_seq_one_letter_code
_entity_poly.pdbx_strand_id
1 'polypeptide(L)'
;MKKLVLSILVLAISLTGYAQIETPQPSPSSKLEQKVGLTDVTLEYSRPSMRGRTIFGDLVPYGKLWRTGANANTKITFSDDVTIGENTLKAGSYAIYTIPNAESWDVIFYSDTDNWGTPQNWDDNKVAAKINAPVYVLPMNIE
;
A
#
# COMPACT_ATOMS: atom_id res chain seq x y z
N MET A 1 -15.88 19.86 55.84
CA MET A 1 -15.08 18.64 55.62
C MET A 1 -15.67 17.79 54.45
N LYS A 2 -16.97 17.39 54.50
CA LYS A 2 -17.55 16.55 53.40
C LYS A 2 -17.45 17.15 51.97
N LYS A 3 -17.61 18.47 51.85
CA LYS A 3 -17.52 19.17 50.54
C LYS A 3 -16.08 19.19 50.02
N LEU A 4 -15.09 19.31 50.92
CA LEU A 4 -13.64 19.29 50.54
C LEU A 4 -13.22 17.89 50.08
N VAL A 5 -13.66 16.84 50.74
CA VAL A 5 -13.40 15.44 50.35
C VAL A 5 -14.02 15.12 48.99
N LEU A 6 -15.25 15.59 48.74
CA LEU A 6 -15.89 15.40 47.47
C LEU A 6 -15.14 16.12 46.31
N SER A 7 -14.65 17.36 46.55
CA SER A 7 -13.86 18.09 45.55
C SER A 7 -12.54 17.41 45.24
N ILE A 8 -11.86 16.82 46.21
CA ILE A 8 -10.61 16.07 46.03
C ILE A 8 -10.87 14.77 45.23
N LEU A 9 -12.00 14.09 45.52
CA LEU A 9 -12.38 12.88 44.82
C LEU A 9 -12.69 13.15 43.35
N VAL A 10 -13.38 14.24 43.04
CA VAL A 10 -13.68 14.66 41.64
C VAL A 10 -12.39 15.03 40.89
N LEU A 11 -11.45 15.72 41.54
CA LEU A 11 -10.16 16.09 40.96
C LEU A 11 -9.30 14.86 40.66
N ALA A 12 -9.31 13.84 41.55
CA ALA A 12 -8.56 12.61 41.35
C ALA A 12 -9.07 11.76 40.18
N ILE A 13 -10.38 11.79 39.87
CA ILE A 13 -10.99 11.08 38.73
C ILE A 13 -10.64 11.77 37.40
N SER A 14 -10.40 13.09 37.39
CA SER A 14 -10.03 13.84 36.19
C SER A 14 -8.59 13.59 35.73
N LEU A 15 -7.75 12.93 36.52
CA LEU A 15 -6.34 12.66 36.22
C LEU A 15 -6.11 11.29 35.55
N THR A 16 -7.15 10.54 35.21
CA THR A 16 -7.00 9.32 34.42
C THR A 16 -6.70 9.69 32.97
N GLY A 17 -5.46 10.09 32.71
CA GLY A 17 -4.94 10.24 31.35
C GLY A 17 -4.87 8.87 30.69
N TYR A 18 -5.60 8.68 29.59
CA TYR A 18 -5.42 7.51 28.76
C TYR A 18 -4.06 7.63 28.05
N ALA A 19 -3.06 6.92 28.55
CA ALA A 19 -1.84 6.70 27.79
C ALA A 19 -2.19 5.76 26.62
N GLN A 20 -2.42 6.31 25.43
CA GLN A 20 -2.50 5.49 24.20
C GLN A 20 -1.09 5.02 23.87
N ILE A 21 -0.85 3.72 24.04
CA ILE A 21 0.38 3.09 23.55
C ILE A 21 0.18 2.90 22.05
N GLU A 22 0.85 3.71 21.23
CA GLU A 22 0.95 3.46 19.80
C GLU A 22 1.90 2.28 19.57
N THR A 23 1.36 1.17 19.13
CA THR A 23 2.18 0.03 18.69
C THR A 23 2.55 0.20 17.22
N PRO A 24 3.79 -0.10 16.82
CA PRO A 24 4.17 -0.08 15.42
C PRO A 24 3.26 -0.98 14.58
N GLN A 25 2.83 -0.49 13.43
CA GLN A 25 1.99 -1.28 12.53
C GLN A 25 2.77 -2.49 12.00
N PRO A 26 2.15 -3.68 11.92
CA PRO A 26 2.81 -4.89 11.40
C PRO A 26 3.29 -4.77 9.95
N SER A 27 2.71 -3.84 9.19
CA SER A 27 3.09 -3.51 7.82
C SER A 27 3.25 -2.00 7.70
N PRO A 28 4.42 -1.45 8.08
CA PRO A 28 4.62 -0.01 8.10
C PRO A 28 4.49 0.59 6.69
N SER A 29 3.90 1.79 6.62
CA SER A 29 3.82 2.55 5.38
C SER A 29 5.20 3.09 4.99
N SER A 30 5.40 3.30 3.70
CA SER A 30 6.58 3.92 3.13
C SER A 30 6.16 4.86 2.00
N LYS A 31 6.91 5.94 1.85
CA LYS A 31 6.77 6.87 0.74
C LYS A 31 8.14 7.05 0.10
N LEU A 32 8.21 6.89 -1.21
CA LEU A 32 9.38 7.15 -2.04
C LEU A 32 9.05 8.30 -2.99
N GLU A 33 9.93 9.29 -3.07
CA GLU A 33 9.86 10.38 -4.04
C GLU A 33 11.13 10.35 -4.87
N GLN A 34 10.96 10.31 -6.19
CA GLN A 34 12.06 10.19 -7.14
C GLN A 34 11.80 11.09 -8.33
N LYS A 35 12.80 11.87 -8.73
CA LYS A 35 12.77 12.56 -10.02
C LYS A 35 13.35 11.65 -11.11
N VAL A 36 12.54 11.40 -12.15
CA VAL A 36 12.93 10.61 -13.33
C VAL A 36 12.87 11.53 -14.55
N GLY A 37 14.03 11.94 -15.03
CA GLY A 37 14.13 13.01 -16.02
C GLY A 37 13.61 14.33 -15.46
N LEU A 38 12.50 14.84 -15.98
CA LEU A 38 11.83 16.04 -15.49
C LEU A 38 10.61 15.72 -14.63
N THR A 39 10.12 14.48 -14.67
CA THR A 39 8.90 14.02 -13.98
C THR A 39 9.19 13.67 -12.52
N ASP A 40 8.38 14.21 -11.61
CA ASP A 40 8.38 13.79 -10.22
C ASP A 40 7.47 12.56 -10.06
N VAL A 41 8.03 11.50 -9.48
CA VAL A 41 7.33 10.24 -9.23
C VAL A 41 7.24 10.00 -7.74
N THR A 42 6.04 9.80 -7.23
CA THR A 42 5.80 9.42 -5.83
C THR A 42 5.21 8.02 -5.76
N LEU A 43 5.76 7.16 -4.90
CA LEU A 43 5.25 5.81 -4.63
C LEU A 43 4.91 5.70 -3.14
N GLU A 44 3.66 5.38 -2.84
CA GLU A 44 3.16 5.14 -1.47
C GLU A 44 2.72 3.69 -1.34
N TYR A 45 3.23 2.98 -0.34
CA TYR A 45 2.96 1.56 -0.16
C TYR A 45 3.15 1.13 1.28
N SER A 46 2.63 -0.06 1.64
CA SER A 46 2.89 -0.70 2.92
C SER A 46 3.78 -1.92 2.72
N ARG A 47 4.74 -2.11 3.64
CA ARG A 47 5.76 -3.18 3.60
C ARG A 47 5.39 -4.31 4.57
N PRO A 48 4.66 -5.34 4.11
CA PRO A 48 4.44 -6.54 4.91
C PRO A 48 5.73 -7.37 4.97
N SER A 49 6.12 -7.82 6.15
CA SER A 49 7.25 -8.73 6.33
C SER A 49 6.87 -10.17 5.94
N MET A 50 7.79 -10.90 5.33
CA MET A 50 7.61 -12.29 4.91
C MET A 50 7.40 -13.23 6.11
N ARG A 51 8.12 -13.04 7.19
CA ARG A 51 8.04 -13.83 8.44
C ARG A 51 8.15 -15.34 8.19
N GLY A 52 9.07 -15.75 7.33
CA GLY A 52 9.30 -17.16 6.99
C GLY A 52 8.19 -17.86 6.20
N ARG A 53 7.17 -17.11 5.70
CA ARG A 53 6.07 -17.68 4.90
C ARG A 53 6.48 -17.77 3.44
N THR A 54 5.93 -18.75 2.72
CA THR A 54 5.93 -18.75 1.26
C THR A 54 4.92 -17.71 0.78
N ILE A 55 5.38 -16.71 0.05
CA ILE A 55 4.53 -15.61 -0.39
C ILE A 55 3.87 -15.94 -1.74
N PHE A 56 4.65 -15.98 -2.81
CA PHE A 56 4.11 -16.19 -4.14
C PHE A 56 3.84 -17.68 -4.40
N GLY A 57 2.66 -17.96 -4.91
CA GLY A 57 2.14 -19.31 -5.12
C GLY A 57 1.41 -19.90 -3.91
N ASP A 58 1.48 -19.27 -2.73
CA ASP A 58 0.81 -19.68 -1.49
C ASP A 58 -0.02 -18.50 -0.91
N LEU A 59 0.56 -17.65 -0.06
CA LEU A 59 -0.17 -16.52 0.55
C LEU A 59 -0.73 -15.55 -0.50
N VAL A 60 -0.01 -15.33 -1.58
CA VAL A 60 -0.44 -14.62 -2.79
C VAL A 60 -0.49 -15.64 -3.92
N PRO A 61 -1.66 -16.24 -4.19
CA PRO A 61 -1.79 -17.28 -5.21
C PRO A 61 -1.47 -16.75 -6.61
N TYR A 62 -0.85 -17.58 -7.44
CA TYR A 62 -0.63 -17.26 -8.85
C TYR A 62 -1.95 -17.08 -9.61
N GLY A 63 -1.96 -16.21 -10.61
CA GLY A 63 -3.12 -15.90 -11.44
C GLY A 63 -4.24 -15.14 -10.72
N LYS A 64 -3.99 -14.62 -9.50
CA LYS A 64 -4.97 -13.85 -8.75
C LYS A 64 -4.55 -12.39 -8.61
N LEU A 65 -5.54 -11.51 -8.69
CA LEU A 65 -5.33 -10.08 -8.49
C LEU A 65 -4.88 -9.82 -7.06
N TRP A 66 -3.79 -9.07 -6.91
CA TRP A 66 -3.21 -8.67 -5.64
C TRP A 66 -3.00 -7.15 -5.58
N ARG A 67 -3.26 -6.53 -4.42
CA ARG A 67 -3.07 -5.09 -4.19
C ARG A 67 -1.60 -4.65 -4.12
N THR A 68 -0.65 -5.54 -4.38
CA THR A 68 0.80 -5.28 -4.42
C THR A 68 1.33 -4.69 -3.10
N GLY A 69 0.92 -5.26 -1.98
CA GLY A 69 1.32 -4.80 -0.64
C GLY A 69 0.35 -5.25 0.45
N ALA A 70 0.19 -4.40 1.46
CA ALA A 70 -0.72 -4.60 2.60
C ALA A 70 -1.49 -3.31 2.91
N ASN A 71 -2.55 -3.40 3.71
CA ASN A 71 -3.41 -2.28 4.11
C ASN A 71 -4.08 -1.62 2.89
N ALA A 72 -3.95 -0.28 2.73
CA ALA A 72 -4.37 0.42 1.53
C ALA A 72 -3.61 -0.08 0.29
N ASN A 73 -4.16 0.17 -0.89
CA ASN A 73 -3.49 -0.14 -2.15
C ASN A 73 -2.16 0.62 -2.29
N THR A 74 -1.21 0.03 -3.00
CA THR A 74 0.00 0.72 -3.43
C THR A 74 -0.37 1.76 -4.46
N LYS A 75 0.09 3.00 -4.29
CA LYS A 75 -0.26 4.14 -5.14
C LYS A 75 0.99 4.76 -5.75
N ILE A 76 0.98 4.99 -7.06
CA ILE A 76 1.99 5.75 -7.78
C ILE A 76 1.39 7.04 -8.32
N THR A 77 2.15 8.13 -8.24
CA THR A 77 1.74 9.44 -8.77
C THR A 77 2.82 9.98 -9.69
N PHE A 78 2.43 10.49 -10.85
CA PHE A 78 3.28 11.13 -11.83
C PHE A 78 2.91 12.61 -11.97
N SER A 79 3.90 13.51 -11.96
CA SER A 79 3.69 14.95 -12.18
C SER A 79 3.35 15.29 -13.63
N ASP A 80 3.74 14.44 -14.57
CA ASP A 80 3.60 14.65 -16.02
C ASP A 80 3.09 13.35 -16.69
N ASP A 81 2.68 13.47 -17.95
CA ASP A 81 2.34 12.30 -18.78
C ASP A 81 3.59 11.41 -18.95
N VAL A 82 3.42 10.11 -18.76
CA VAL A 82 4.52 9.15 -18.86
C VAL A 82 4.15 8.01 -19.83
N THR A 83 5.17 7.43 -20.46
CA THR A 83 5.02 6.23 -21.28
C THR A 83 5.67 5.06 -20.58
N ILE A 84 4.91 3.98 -20.34
CA ILE A 84 5.38 2.75 -19.72
C ILE A 84 5.10 1.59 -20.69
N GLY A 85 6.16 1.01 -21.25
CA GLY A 85 6.03 0.10 -22.40
C GLY A 85 5.41 0.83 -23.59
N GLU A 86 4.29 0.32 -24.08
CA GLU A 86 3.52 0.92 -25.19
C GLU A 86 2.35 1.80 -24.73
N ASN A 87 2.15 1.94 -23.40
CA ASN A 87 1.02 2.65 -22.83
C ASN A 87 1.41 4.05 -22.38
N THR A 88 0.60 5.05 -22.72
CA THR A 88 0.72 6.42 -22.22
C THR A 88 -0.25 6.62 -21.07
N LEU A 89 0.28 6.94 -19.89
CA LEU A 89 -0.47 7.33 -18.71
C LEU A 89 -0.45 8.85 -18.58
N LYS A 90 -1.60 9.44 -18.31
CA LYS A 90 -1.70 10.87 -18.00
C LYS A 90 -1.09 11.17 -16.64
N ALA A 91 -0.65 12.41 -16.44
CA ALA A 91 -0.28 12.91 -15.12
C ALA A 91 -1.40 12.66 -14.11
N GLY A 92 -1.04 12.19 -12.93
CA GLY A 92 -2.01 11.82 -11.90
C GLY A 92 -1.61 10.61 -11.07
N SER A 93 -2.54 10.13 -10.26
CA SER A 93 -2.33 9.01 -9.35
C SER A 93 -3.03 7.75 -9.83
N TYR A 94 -2.37 6.62 -9.65
CA TYR A 94 -2.88 5.28 -10.00
C TYR A 94 -2.63 4.31 -8.87
N ALA A 95 -3.61 3.48 -8.56
CA ALA A 95 -3.40 2.31 -7.73
C ALA A 95 -2.68 1.22 -8.53
N ILE A 96 -1.68 0.58 -7.92
CA ILE A 96 -0.97 -0.54 -8.53
C ILE A 96 -1.58 -1.84 -8.03
N TYR A 97 -2.04 -2.66 -8.98
CA TYR A 97 -2.40 -4.05 -8.76
C TYR A 97 -1.51 -4.94 -9.59
N THR A 98 -1.29 -6.16 -9.14
CA THR A 98 -0.54 -7.15 -9.91
C THR A 98 -1.27 -8.48 -9.95
N ILE A 99 -1.00 -9.26 -11.00
CA ILE A 99 -1.37 -10.67 -11.09
C ILE A 99 -0.06 -11.46 -11.20
N PRO A 100 0.46 -11.97 -10.07
CA PRO A 100 1.69 -12.73 -10.08
C PRO A 100 1.53 -14.08 -10.78
N ASN A 101 2.55 -14.50 -11.52
CA ASN A 101 2.74 -15.85 -12.03
C ASN A 101 4.21 -16.25 -11.85
N ALA A 102 4.56 -17.50 -12.16
CA ALA A 102 5.90 -18.01 -11.92
C ALA A 102 6.98 -17.34 -12.78
N GLU A 103 6.66 -16.99 -14.02
CA GLU A 103 7.62 -16.51 -15.02
C GLU A 103 7.45 -15.02 -15.32
N SER A 104 6.25 -14.47 -15.19
CA SER A 104 5.95 -13.07 -15.45
C SER A 104 4.77 -12.59 -14.61
N TRP A 105 4.72 -11.27 -14.36
CA TRP A 105 3.64 -10.63 -13.65
C TRP A 105 2.91 -9.64 -14.56
N ASP A 106 1.59 -9.62 -14.49
CA ASP A 106 0.84 -8.48 -15.00
C ASP A 106 0.87 -7.36 -13.96
N VAL A 107 1.28 -6.17 -14.38
CA VAL A 107 1.27 -4.95 -13.56
C VAL A 107 0.19 -4.03 -14.13
N ILE A 108 -0.75 -3.64 -13.29
CA ILE A 108 -1.96 -2.91 -13.67
C ILE A 108 -1.96 -1.54 -12.98
N PHE A 109 -2.09 -0.48 -13.77
CA PHE A 109 -2.30 0.89 -13.31
C PHE A 109 -3.80 1.18 -13.35
N TYR A 110 -4.39 1.37 -12.18
CA TYR A 110 -5.83 1.50 -12.00
C TYR A 110 -6.17 2.93 -11.56
N SER A 111 -7.10 3.58 -12.23
CA SER A 111 -7.39 5.00 -12.03
C SER A 111 -8.14 5.31 -10.73
N ASP A 112 -8.78 4.30 -10.10
CA ASP A 112 -9.44 4.47 -8.81
C ASP A 112 -8.46 4.13 -7.67
N THR A 113 -8.10 5.13 -6.89
CA THR A 113 -7.10 5.03 -5.83
C THR A 113 -7.69 4.93 -4.42
N ASP A 114 -9.00 5.00 -4.25
CA ASP A 114 -9.68 5.08 -2.95
C ASP A 114 -10.11 3.71 -2.40
N ASN A 115 -9.43 2.64 -2.82
CA ASN A 115 -9.76 1.29 -2.39
C ASN A 115 -8.87 0.84 -1.23
N TRP A 116 -9.50 0.29 -0.19
CA TRP A 116 -8.80 -0.45 0.84
C TRP A 116 -8.62 -1.91 0.40
N GLY A 117 -7.41 -2.22 -0.05
CA GLY A 117 -7.10 -3.57 -0.55
C GLY A 117 -7.47 -3.75 -2.03
N THR A 118 -7.93 -4.95 -2.38
CA THR A 118 -8.40 -5.25 -3.73
C THR A 118 -9.88 -4.87 -3.85
N PRO A 119 -10.31 -4.16 -4.92
CA PRO A 119 -11.70 -3.81 -5.11
C PRO A 119 -12.60 -5.05 -5.13
N GLN A 120 -13.74 -4.97 -4.45
CA GLN A 120 -14.74 -6.05 -4.50
C GLN A 120 -15.40 -6.14 -5.88
N ASN A 121 -15.62 -4.99 -6.50
CA ASN A 121 -16.16 -4.86 -7.85
C ASN A 121 -15.07 -4.29 -8.76
N TRP A 122 -14.40 -5.16 -9.48
CA TRP A 122 -13.42 -4.76 -10.47
C TRP A 122 -14.11 -4.17 -11.70
N ASP A 123 -13.61 -3.03 -12.18
CA ASP A 123 -14.11 -2.35 -13.37
C ASP A 123 -12.98 -2.18 -14.39
N ASP A 124 -13.02 -2.92 -15.47
CA ASP A 124 -12.00 -2.87 -16.52
C ASP A 124 -11.87 -1.48 -17.17
N ASN A 125 -12.93 -0.65 -17.14
CA ASN A 125 -12.86 0.73 -17.64
C ASN A 125 -11.96 1.64 -16.82
N LYS A 126 -11.63 1.24 -15.60
CA LYS A 126 -10.68 1.96 -14.71
C LYS A 126 -9.23 1.50 -14.89
N VAL A 127 -8.97 0.51 -15.73
CA VAL A 127 -7.61 0.09 -16.08
C VAL A 127 -7.01 1.11 -17.06
N ALA A 128 -6.09 1.93 -16.57
CA ALA A 128 -5.41 2.94 -17.37
C ALA A 128 -4.28 2.34 -18.22
N ALA A 129 -3.57 1.35 -17.68
CA ALA A 129 -2.57 0.57 -18.40
C ALA A 129 -2.37 -0.80 -17.75
N LYS A 130 -1.95 -1.76 -18.55
CA LYS A 130 -1.53 -3.09 -18.13
C LYS A 130 -0.26 -3.45 -18.88
N ILE A 131 0.77 -3.86 -18.15
CA ILE A 131 2.04 -4.31 -18.71
C ILE A 131 2.39 -5.69 -18.15
N ASN A 132 3.14 -6.47 -18.92
CA ASN A 132 3.70 -7.73 -18.46
C ASN A 132 5.18 -7.53 -18.16
N ALA A 133 5.63 -7.96 -16.97
CA ALA A 133 6.99 -7.84 -16.50
C ALA A 133 7.58 -9.23 -16.21
N PRO A 134 8.78 -9.56 -16.68
CA PRO A 134 9.43 -10.83 -16.38
C PRO A 134 9.82 -10.93 -14.91
N VAL A 135 9.82 -12.15 -14.37
CA VAL A 135 10.27 -12.43 -13.00
C VAL A 135 11.77 -12.71 -12.99
N TYR A 136 12.48 -12.05 -12.09
CA TYR A 136 13.87 -12.34 -11.78
C TYR A 136 13.95 -12.90 -10.36
N VAL A 137 14.43 -14.14 -10.23
CA VAL A 137 14.61 -14.76 -8.92
C VAL A 137 15.94 -14.28 -8.33
N LEU A 138 15.87 -13.66 -7.16
CA LEU A 138 17.06 -13.23 -6.44
C LEU A 138 17.67 -14.39 -5.66
N PRO A 139 19.02 -14.43 -5.49
CA PRO A 139 19.71 -15.51 -4.78
C PRO A 139 19.43 -15.54 -3.27
N MET A 140 18.84 -14.50 -2.73
CA MET A 140 18.49 -14.37 -1.32
C MET A 140 17.15 -13.65 -1.15
N ASN A 141 16.50 -13.92 -0.02
CA ASN A 141 15.32 -13.15 0.37
C ASN A 141 15.74 -11.74 0.81
N ILE A 142 15.00 -10.73 0.34
CA ILE A 142 15.16 -9.33 0.76
C ILE A 142 13.91 -8.96 1.55
N GLU A 143 14.11 -8.55 2.81
CA GLU A 143 13.04 -8.18 3.75
C GLU A 143 13.25 -6.76 4.32
#